data_019094f1f1f1fb8c7c793773f47add76
#
_entry.id   019094f1f1f1fb8c7c793773f47add76
#
_cell.length_a   1.000
_cell.length_b   1.000
_cell.length_c   1.000
_cell.angle_alpha   90.00
_cell.angle_beta   90.00
_cell.angle_gamma   90.00
#
_symmetry.space_group_name_H-M   'P 1'
#
loop_
_entity.id
_entity.type
_entity.pdbx_description
1 polymer ?
#
loop_
_entity_poly.entity_id
_entity_poly.type
_entity_poly.pdbx_seq_one_letter_code
_entity_poly.pdbx_strand_id
1 'polypeptide(L)'
;MNTGLPSGKGGRNLAEFIKGFAFFMWRQASKGLMKKPVGTTIQMGCKTKLPVEVKNAYSAPFPDNSYKAAARKFPYLVPTKPSAEATPFMQMARKELAKWNKPVLIMFSDGDPITGHLDKFFYKLIPTAVNNPLIKIKGAGHFLQEDKGEEIAAHIDAFMKQAE
;
A
#
# COMPACT_ATOMS: atom_id res chain seq x y z
N MET A 1 -1.61 3.90 5.78
CA MET A 1 -2.45 3.89 4.55
C MET A 1 -2.09 2.69 3.70
N ASN A 2 -2.90 2.31 2.74
CA ASN A 2 -2.77 1.09 1.91
C ASN A 2 -1.34 0.57 1.76
N THR A 3 -0.98 -0.43 2.52
CA THR A 3 0.37 -0.99 2.57
C THR A 3 0.33 -2.43 3.06
N GLY A 4 1.48 -3.12 3.00
CA GLY A 4 1.63 -4.47 3.49
C GLY A 4 2.97 -4.67 4.21
N LEU A 5 2.99 -5.66 5.08
CA LEU A 5 4.21 -6.07 5.78
C LEU A 5 4.37 -7.60 5.63
N PRO A 6 4.75 -8.07 4.43
CA PRO A 6 4.81 -9.50 4.13
C PRO A 6 5.88 -10.22 4.98
N SER A 7 5.54 -11.41 5.47
CA SER A 7 6.45 -12.20 6.33
C SER A 7 7.34 -13.19 5.56
N GLY A 8 7.17 -13.27 4.24
CA GLY A 8 7.80 -14.31 3.41
C GLY A 8 7.17 -15.70 3.59
N LYS A 9 6.16 -15.86 4.44
CA LYS A 9 5.42 -17.11 4.63
C LYS A 9 4.25 -17.14 3.65
N GLY A 10 4.05 -18.27 2.99
CA GLY A 10 2.87 -18.51 2.14
C GLY A 10 1.56 -18.47 2.91
N GLY A 11 0.44 -18.39 2.20
CA GLY A 11 -0.89 -18.41 2.78
C GLY A 11 -1.18 -19.72 3.53
N ARG A 12 -1.86 -19.61 4.68
CA ARG A 12 -2.22 -20.75 5.54
C ARG A 12 -3.59 -21.34 5.20
N ASN A 13 -4.37 -20.64 4.42
CA ASN A 13 -5.71 -21.05 4.03
C ASN A 13 -6.03 -20.60 2.59
N LEU A 14 -7.16 -21.07 2.04
CA LEU A 14 -7.58 -20.78 0.68
C LEU A 14 -7.69 -19.27 0.39
N ALA A 15 -8.20 -18.48 1.33
CA ALA A 15 -8.35 -17.03 1.14
C ALA A 15 -6.99 -16.32 1.06
N GLU A 16 -6.01 -16.71 1.88
CA GLU A 16 -4.65 -16.19 1.82
C GLU A 16 -3.93 -16.66 0.55
N PHE A 17 -4.20 -17.89 0.09
CA PHE A 17 -3.68 -18.41 -1.17
C PHE A 17 -4.21 -17.58 -2.37
N ILE A 18 -5.52 -17.31 -2.42
CA ILE A 18 -6.13 -16.49 -3.48
C ILE A 18 -5.53 -15.08 -3.51
N LYS A 19 -5.34 -14.45 -2.33
CA LYS A 19 -4.70 -13.12 -2.23
C LYS A 19 -3.25 -13.14 -2.68
N GLY A 20 -2.51 -14.17 -2.30
CA GLY A 20 -1.14 -14.41 -2.76
C GLY A 20 -1.06 -14.58 -4.28
N PHE A 21 -2.00 -15.30 -4.86
CA PHE A 21 -2.11 -15.48 -6.31
C PHE A 21 -2.46 -14.15 -7.02
N ALA A 22 -3.39 -13.36 -6.48
CA ALA A 22 -3.72 -12.03 -7.02
C ALA A 22 -2.49 -11.11 -7.01
N PHE A 23 -1.71 -11.11 -5.92
CA PHE A 23 -0.44 -10.37 -5.84
C PHE A 23 0.57 -10.89 -6.87
N PHE A 24 0.69 -12.19 -7.04
CA PHE A 24 1.58 -12.78 -8.06
C PHE A 24 1.19 -12.36 -9.47
N MET A 25 -0.10 -12.41 -9.81
CA MET A 25 -0.61 -11.97 -11.11
C MET A 25 -0.35 -10.48 -11.33
N TRP A 26 -0.60 -9.64 -10.33
CA TRP A 26 -0.27 -8.22 -10.38
C TRP A 26 1.23 -7.99 -10.60
N ARG A 27 2.08 -8.73 -9.91
CA ARG A 27 3.54 -8.65 -10.07
C ARG A 27 3.99 -9.01 -11.50
N GLN A 28 3.37 -9.98 -12.15
CA GLN A 28 3.66 -10.30 -13.55
C GLN A 28 3.14 -9.20 -14.49
N ALA A 29 1.92 -8.74 -14.26
CA ALA A 29 1.32 -7.66 -15.05
C ALA A 29 2.10 -6.34 -14.94
N SER A 30 2.75 -6.07 -13.80
CA SER A 30 3.53 -4.84 -13.57
C SER A 30 4.63 -4.62 -14.60
N LYS A 31 5.21 -5.67 -15.16
CA LYS A 31 6.20 -5.58 -16.26
C LYS A 31 5.62 -4.88 -17.50
N GLY A 32 4.38 -5.23 -17.87
CA GLY A 32 3.68 -4.61 -18.98
C GLY A 32 3.18 -3.19 -18.66
N LEU A 33 2.66 -3.00 -17.45
CA LEU A 33 2.17 -1.69 -17.00
C LEU A 33 3.28 -0.64 -16.98
N MET A 34 4.50 -1.01 -16.60
CA MET A 34 5.64 -0.10 -16.58
C MET A 34 6.14 0.29 -17.98
N LYS A 35 5.62 -0.29 -19.06
CA LYS A 35 5.84 0.21 -20.44
C LYS A 35 4.92 1.39 -20.78
N LYS A 36 3.79 1.54 -20.08
CA LYS A 36 2.85 2.66 -20.25
C LYS A 36 3.37 3.92 -19.52
N PRO A 37 2.82 5.12 -19.83
CA PRO A 37 3.03 6.32 -19.03
C PRO A 37 2.68 6.04 -17.57
N VAL A 38 3.48 6.56 -16.62
CA VAL A 38 3.30 6.27 -15.19
C VAL A 38 1.93 6.76 -14.70
N GLY A 39 1.48 7.95 -15.14
CA GLY A 39 0.15 8.46 -14.80
C GLY A 39 -1.01 7.55 -15.21
N THR A 40 -0.85 6.76 -16.30
CA THR A 40 -1.84 5.73 -16.67
C THR A 40 -1.85 4.59 -15.65
N THR A 41 -0.70 4.19 -15.15
CA THR A 41 -0.58 3.13 -14.12
C THR A 41 -1.17 3.60 -12.79
N ILE A 42 -0.91 4.86 -12.40
CA ILE A 42 -1.52 5.47 -11.20
C ILE A 42 -3.05 5.50 -11.33
N GLN A 43 -3.58 5.97 -12.48
CA GLN A 43 -5.02 5.99 -12.75
C GLN A 43 -5.69 4.62 -12.53
N MET A 44 -5.03 3.53 -12.87
CA MET A 44 -5.58 2.17 -12.68
C MET A 44 -5.76 1.80 -11.20
N GLY A 45 -5.03 2.45 -10.31
CA GLY A 45 -5.13 2.25 -8.87
C GLY A 45 -6.08 3.24 -8.18
N CYS A 46 -6.69 4.19 -8.90
CA CYS A 46 -7.64 5.16 -8.39
C CYS A 46 -9.08 4.75 -8.72
N LYS A 47 -10.04 5.17 -7.90
CA LYS A 47 -11.49 5.07 -8.17
C LYS A 47 -11.98 6.28 -8.98
N THR A 48 -11.43 7.45 -8.72
CA THR A 48 -11.77 8.69 -9.41
C THR A 48 -10.99 8.82 -10.72
N LYS A 49 -11.53 9.55 -11.67
CA LYS A 49 -10.84 9.88 -12.91
C LYS A 49 -9.90 11.06 -12.65
N LEU A 50 -8.61 10.81 -12.70
CA LEU A 50 -7.60 11.85 -12.52
C LEU A 50 -7.58 12.84 -13.70
N PRO A 51 -7.42 14.15 -13.43
CA PRO A 51 -7.13 15.15 -14.44
C PRO A 51 -5.91 14.77 -15.28
N VAL A 52 -5.86 15.26 -16.53
CA VAL A 52 -4.74 14.97 -17.44
C VAL A 52 -3.43 15.57 -16.91
N GLU A 53 -3.50 16.72 -16.27
CA GLU A 53 -2.37 17.43 -15.66
C GLU A 53 -1.73 16.60 -14.54
N VAL A 54 -2.54 15.98 -13.68
CA VAL A 54 -2.08 15.07 -12.61
C VAL A 54 -1.39 13.83 -13.21
N LYS A 55 -1.99 13.21 -14.23
CA LYS A 55 -1.38 12.07 -14.94
C LYS A 55 -0.06 12.44 -15.58
N ASN A 56 0.03 13.63 -16.17
CA ASN A 56 1.25 14.16 -16.78
C ASN A 56 2.33 14.43 -15.71
N ALA A 57 1.94 15.00 -14.57
CA ALA A 57 2.85 15.23 -13.45
C ALA A 57 3.47 13.93 -12.94
N TYR A 58 2.67 12.86 -12.79
CA TYR A 58 3.19 11.52 -12.44
C TYR A 58 4.13 10.94 -13.51
N SER A 59 3.93 11.30 -14.77
CA SER A 59 4.75 10.78 -15.86
C SER A 59 6.04 11.60 -16.08
N ALA A 60 6.06 12.86 -15.69
CA ALA A 60 7.16 13.81 -15.95
C ALA A 60 8.55 13.33 -15.47
N PRO A 61 8.70 12.66 -14.30
CA PRO A 61 10.00 12.10 -13.87
C PRO A 61 10.52 10.94 -14.73
N PHE A 62 9.71 10.43 -15.68
CA PHE A 62 10.00 9.24 -16.46
C PHE A 62 9.90 9.53 -17.97
N PRO A 63 10.82 10.34 -18.54
CA PRO A 63 10.75 10.75 -19.96
C PRO A 63 10.80 9.55 -20.92
N ASP A 64 11.48 8.47 -20.52
CA ASP A 64 11.51 7.20 -21.25
C ASP A 64 11.59 5.98 -20.31
N ASN A 65 11.70 4.79 -20.90
CA ASN A 65 11.69 3.53 -20.15
C ASN A 65 12.96 3.27 -19.32
N SER A 66 14.08 3.94 -19.57
CA SER A 66 15.32 3.78 -18.79
C SER A 66 15.15 4.31 -17.38
N TYR A 67 14.42 5.42 -17.21
CA TYR A 67 14.11 6.04 -15.93
C TYR A 67 13.19 5.19 -15.03
N LYS A 68 12.51 4.19 -15.59
CA LYS A 68 11.57 3.32 -14.86
C LYS A 68 12.24 2.06 -14.24
N ALA A 69 13.56 1.97 -14.22
CA ALA A 69 14.26 0.76 -13.75
C ALA A 69 13.88 0.39 -12.31
N ALA A 70 13.87 1.37 -11.40
CA ALA A 70 13.47 1.16 -10.00
C ALA A 70 11.99 0.76 -9.88
N ALA A 71 11.08 1.48 -10.55
CA ALA A 71 9.65 1.18 -10.54
C ALA A 71 9.34 -0.25 -11.03
N ARG A 72 10.09 -0.74 -12.04
CA ARG A 72 10.00 -2.13 -12.51
C ARG A 72 10.55 -3.14 -11.51
N LYS A 73 11.56 -2.76 -10.73
CA LYS A 73 12.20 -3.67 -9.77
C LYS A 73 11.41 -3.81 -8.47
N PHE A 74 10.78 -2.74 -7.96
CA PHE A 74 10.09 -2.73 -6.66
C PHE A 74 9.11 -3.90 -6.44
N PRO A 75 8.20 -4.26 -7.36
CA PRO A 75 7.30 -5.39 -7.15
C PRO A 75 8.02 -6.72 -6.89
N TYR A 76 9.25 -6.87 -7.40
CA TYR A 76 10.07 -8.08 -7.26
C TYR A 76 10.88 -8.11 -5.96
N LEU A 77 11.00 -6.97 -5.28
CA LEU A 77 11.66 -6.88 -3.96
C LEU A 77 10.71 -7.25 -2.82
N VAL A 78 9.41 -7.27 -3.06
CA VAL A 78 8.44 -7.72 -2.05
C VAL A 78 8.67 -9.19 -1.74
N PRO A 79 8.98 -9.56 -0.48
CA PRO A 79 9.32 -10.93 -0.13
C PRO A 79 8.08 -11.83 -0.15
N THR A 80 8.09 -12.82 -1.03
CA THR A 80 7.01 -13.82 -1.19
C THR A 80 7.39 -15.20 -0.69
N LYS A 81 8.65 -15.41 -0.28
CA LYS A 81 9.18 -16.68 0.23
C LYS A 81 10.14 -16.44 1.41
N PRO A 82 10.33 -17.42 2.30
CA PRO A 82 11.21 -17.28 3.46
C PRO A 82 12.66 -16.92 3.11
N SER A 83 13.15 -17.42 1.98
CA SER A 83 14.52 -17.17 1.49
C SER A 83 14.71 -15.86 0.74
N ALA A 84 13.70 -14.99 0.65
CA ALA A 84 13.85 -13.68 0.02
C ALA A 84 14.69 -12.76 0.93
N GLU A 85 15.59 -12.00 0.33
CA GLU A 85 16.53 -11.11 1.03
C GLU A 85 15.82 -10.14 1.99
N ALA A 86 14.69 -9.58 1.61
CA ALA A 86 13.92 -8.65 2.43
C ALA A 86 13.12 -9.33 3.56
N THR A 87 13.00 -10.68 3.59
CA THR A 87 12.18 -11.38 4.59
C THR A 87 12.62 -11.13 6.03
N PRO A 88 13.92 -11.22 6.40
CA PRO A 88 14.36 -10.95 7.77
C PRO A 88 14.01 -9.53 8.24
N PHE A 89 14.18 -8.54 7.37
CA PHE A 89 13.86 -7.13 7.67
C PHE A 89 12.37 -6.92 7.90
N MET A 90 11.50 -7.54 7.10
CA MET A 90 10.04 -7.48 7.30
C MET A 90 9.61 -8.18 8.59
N GLN A 91 10.27 -9.28 8.95
CA GLN A 91 9.99 -9.98 10.21
C GLN A 91 10.46 -9.15 11.42
N MET A 92 11.62 -8.50 11.32
CA MET A 92 12.11 -7.58 12.35
C MET A 92 11.16 -6.38 12.51
N ALA A 93 10.75 -5.74 11.42
CA ALA A 93 9.77 -4.65 11.45
C ALA A 93 8.45 -5.06 12.14
N ARG A 94 7.96 -6.28 11.90
CA ARG A 94 6.78 -6.82 12.60
C ARG A 94 7.01 -6.93 14.11
N LYS A 95 8.19 -7.41 14.53
CA LYS A 95 8.54 -7.54 15.95
C LYS A 95 8.61 -6.17 16.64
N GLU A 96 9.16 -5.18 15.97
CA GLU A 96 9.29 -3.82 16.52
C GLU A 96 7.92 -3.11 16.54
N LEU A 97 7.10 -3.25 15.51
CA LEU A 97 5.72 -2.71 15.53
C LEU A 97 4.85 -3.35 16.61
N ALA A 98 5.08 -4.62 16.96
CA ALA A 98 4.38 -5.29 18.04
C ALA A 98 4.73 -4.75 19.45
N LYS A 99 5.78 -3.94 19.55
CA LYS A 99 6.22 -3.26 20.80
C LYS A 99 6.01 -1.73 20.72
N TRP A 100 5.38 -1.23 19.64
CA TRP A 100 5.22 0.18 19.39
C TRP A 100 4.34 0.82 20.46
N ASN A 101 4.85 1.88 21.10
CA ASN A 101 4.20 2.57 22.23
C ASN A 101 3.81 4.02 21.96
N LYS A 102 4.08 4.53 20.74
CA LYS A 102 3.68 5.88 20.35
C LYS A 102 2.30 5.87 19.68
N PRO A 103 1.59 7.01 19.63
CA PRO A 103 0.32 7.10 18.92
C PRO A 103 0.44 6.64 17.47
N VAL A 104 -0.61 6.01 16.95
CA VAL A 104 -0.69 5.57 15.56
C VAL A 104 -2.10 5.74 15.01
N LEU A 105 -2.21 6.21 13.78
CA LEU A 105 -3.44 6.31 13.03
C LEU A 105 -3.41 5.31 11.88
N ILE A 106 -4.43 4.43 11.80
CA ILE A 106 -4.54 3.44 10.73
C ILE A 106 -5.70 3.80 9.81
N MET A 107 -5.37 4.08 8.55
CA MET A 107 -6.33 4.40 7.50
C MET A 107 -6.10 3.50 6.29
N PHE A 108 -7.17 2.87 5.79
CA PHE A 108 -7.13 2.05 4.57
C PHE A 108 -8.36 2.33 3.72
N SER A 109 -8.22 2.24 2.40
CA SER A 109 -9.34 2.34 1.49
C SER A 109 -10.21 1.08 1.48
N ASP A 110 -11.45 1.22 1.06
CA ASP A 110 -12.38 0.09 0.85
C ASP A 110 -12.24 -0.55 -0.53
N GLY A 111 -11.67 0.15 -1.50
CA GLY A 111 -11.59 -0.27 -2.89
C GLY A 111 -10.22 -0.77 -3.35
N ASP A 112 -9.24 -0.96 -2.46
CA ASP A 112 -7.95 -1.57 -2.82
C ASP A 112 -8.02 -3.10 -2.75
N PRO A 113 -7.98 -3.80 -3.90
CA PRO A 113 -8.08 -5.26 -3.92
C PRO A 113 -6.81 -5.96 -3.40
N ILE A 114 -5.67 -5.26 -3.32
CA ILE A 114 -4.37 -5.87 -2.99
C ILE A 114 -4.07 -5.75 -1.50
N THR A 115 -4.12 -4.55 -0.94
CA THR A 115 -3.72 -4.29 0.44
C THR A 115 -4.84 -3.79 1.34
N GLY A 116 -6.00 -3.39 0.81
CA GLY A 116 -7.10 -2.79 1.57
C GLY A 116 -7.67 -3.65 2.70
N HIS A 117 -7.42 -4.95 2.68
CA HIS A 117 -7.81 -5.91 3.71
C HIS A 117 -6.80 -6.04 4.87
N LEU A 118 -5.64 -5.37 4.79
CA LEU A 118 -4.58 -5.48 5.79
C LEU A 118 -4.73 -4.48 6.95
N ASP A 119 -5.76 -3.65 6.93
CA ASP A 119 -6.11 -2.72 8.00
C ASP A 119 -6.21 -3.40 9.36
N LYS A 120 -7.00 -4.49 9.44
CA LYS A 120 -7.18 -5.28 10.67
C LYS A 120 -5.89 -5.96 11.14
N PHE A 121 -5.00 -6.30 10.22
CA PHE A 121 -3.69 -6.86 10.56
C PHE A 121 -2.85 -5.83 11.32
N PHE A 122 -2.72 -4.61 10.82
CA PHE A 122 -1.96 -3.55 11.49
C PHE A 122 -2.61 -3.14 12.80
N TYR A 123 -3.95 -3.04 12.84
CA TYR A 123 -4.71 -2.71 14.04
C TYR A 123 -4.48 -3.72 15.18
N LYS A 124 -4.32 -5.01 14.85
CA LYS A 124 -4.02 -6.07 15.82
C LYS A 124 -2.53 -6.16 16.17
N LEU A 125 -1.65 -5.76 15.26
CA LEU A 125 -0.21 -5.87 15.43
C LEU A 125 0.33 -4.79 16.36
N ILE A 126 -0.18 -3.55 16.25
CA ILE A 126 0.36 -2.38 16.94
C ILE A 126 -0.46 -2.13 18.21
N PRO A 127 0.13 -2.26 19.43
CA PRO A 127 -0.63 -2.17 20.68
C PRO A 127 -1.41 -0.85 20.85
N THR A 128 -0.80 0.26 20.46
CA THR A 128 -1.41 1.61 20.59
C THR A 128 -2.48 1.92 19.55
N ALA A 129 -2.69 1.04 18.56
CA ALA A 129 -3.71 1.24 17.54
C ALA A 129 -5.14 1.27 18.11
N VAL A 130 -5.38 0.57 19.23
CA VAL A 130 -6.69 0.53 19.89
C VAL A 130 -7.12 1.88 20.47
N ASN A 131 -6.19 2.81 20.67
CA ASN A 131 -6.45 4.14 21.18
C ASN A 131 -7.05 5.10 20.12
N ASN A 132 -7.06 4.68 18.86
CA ASN A 132 -7.58 5.46 17.75
C ASN A 132 -8.54 4.60 16.90
N PRO A 133 -9.54 5.20 16.26
CA PRO A 133 -10.45 4.46 15.40
C PRO A 133 -9.71 3.89 14.18
N LEU A 134 -10.08 2.68 13.78
CA LEU A 134 -9.67 2.12 12.50
C LEU A 134 -10.51 2.77 11.39
N ILE A 135 -9.87 3.63 10.61
CA ILE A 135 -10.56 4.43 9.57
C ILE A 135 -10.54 3.69 8.23
N LYS A 136 -11.73 3.53 7.67
CA LYS A 136 -11.91 3.02 6.31
C LYS A 136 -12.34 4.17 5.40
N ILE A 137 -11.43 4.60 4.51
CA ILE A 137 -11.68 5.64 3.51
C ILE A 137 -12.55 5.04 2.40
N LYS A 138 -13.80 5.51 2.33
CA LYS A 138 -14.81 4.97 1.40
C LYS A 138 -14.66 5.58 0.00
N GLY A 139 -14.89 4.76 -1.03
CA GLY A 139 -14.83 5.19 -2.41
C GLY A 139 -13.43 5.50 -2.92
N ALA A 140 -12.40 4.95 -2.28
CA ALA A 140 -11.01 5.12 -2.66
C ALA A 140 -10.36 3.80 -3.11
N GLY A 141 -9.43 3.86 -4.06
CA GLY A 141 -8.64 2.75 -4.55
C GLY A 141 -7.31 2.58 -3.81
N HIS A 142 -6.33 2.00 -4.51
CA HIS A 142 -4.99 1.80 -3.95
C HIS A 142 -4.29 3.13 -3.65
N PHE A 143 -4.41 4.10 -4.55
CA PHE A 143 -3.90 5.46 -4.36
C PHE A 143 -4.97 6.35 -3.72
N LEU A 144 -5.34 6.01 -2.49
CA LEU A 144 -6.43 6.67 -1.76
C LEU A 144 -6.20 8.19 -1.57
N GLN A 145 -4.95 8.64 -1.55
CA GLN A 145 -4.60 10.06 -1.46
C GLN A 145 -5.00 10.85 -2.70
N GLU A 146 -5.09 10.19 -3.86
CA GLU A 146 -5.59 10.81 -5.09
C GLU A 146 -7.12 10.87 -5.12
N ASP A 147 -7.76 9.86 -4.53
CA ASP A 147 -9.22 9.76 -4.52
C ASP A 147 -9.87 10.60 -3.40
N LYS A 148 -9.21 10.71 -2.24
CA LYS A 148 -9.76 11.29 -1.00
C LYS A 148 -8.70 12.07 -0.20
N GLY A 149 -7.85 12.84 -0.88
CA GLY A 149 -6.73 13.57 -0.25
C GLY A 149 -7.15 14.49 0.87
N GLU A 150 -8.21 15.29 0.67
CA GLU A 150 -8.73 16.24 1.67
C GLU A 150 -9.29 15.53 2.92
N GLU A 151 -10.05 14.45 2.72
CA GLU A 151 -10.58 13.62 3.83
C GLU A 151 -9.45 13.01 4.66
N ILE A 152 -8.40 12.50 4.00
CA ILE A 152 -7.22 11.94 4.65
C ILE A 152 -6.46 13.02 5.41
N ALA A 153 -6.27 14.21 4.82
CA ALA A 153 -5.60 15.32 5.46
C ALA A 153 -6.35 15.77 6.73
N ALA A 154 -7.67 15.85 6.68
CA ALA A 154 -8.49 16.18 7.85
C ALA A 154 -8.34 15.16 8.99
N HIS A 155 -8.29 13.86 8.67
CA HIS A 155 -8.05 12.83 9.68
C HIS A 155 -6.64 12.91 10.28
N ILE A 156 -5.62 13.22 9.48
CA ILE A 156 -4.24 13.40 9.95
C ILE A 156 -4.16 14.63 10.88
N ASP A 157 -4.75 15.75 10.47
CA ASP A 157 -4.76 16.98 11.27
C ASP A 157 -5.44 16.79 12.62
N ALA A 158 -6.61 16.14 12.64
CA ALA A 158 -7.30 15.79 13.87
C ALA A 158 -6.47 14.87 14.78
N PHE A 159 -5.78 13.88 14.21
CA PHE A 159 -4.91 12.98 14.95
C PHE A 159 -3.70 13.69 15.54
N MET A 160 -3.07 14.60 14.79
CA MET A 160 -1.91 15.37 15.30
C MET A 160 -2.29 16.25 16.47
N LYS A 161 -3.45 16.93 16.41
CA LYS A 161 -3.96 17.77 17.52
C LYS A 161 -4.29 17.01 18.80
N GLN A 162 -4.56 15.70 18.70
CA GLN A 162 -4.80 14.84 19.88
C GLN A 162 -3.51 14.27 20.48
N ALA A 163 -2.41 14.29 19.72
CA ALA A 163 -1.13 13.71 20.11
C ALA A 163 -0.17 14.73 20.75
N GLU A 164 -0.53 16.02 20.74
CA GLU A 164 0.12 17.10 21.48
C GLU A 164 -0.35 17.12 22.95
#